data_ba4319e27c0454f2a59375d82d5b59e5
#
_entry.id   ba4319e27c0454f2a59375d82d5b59e5
#
_cell.length_a   1.000
_cell.length_b   1.000
_cell.length_c   1.000
_cell.angle_alpha   90.00
_cell.angle_beta   90.00
_cell.angle_gamma   90.00
#
_symmetry.space_group_name_H-M   'P 1'
#
loop_
_entity.id
_entity.type
_entity.pdbx_description
1 polymer ?
#
loop_
_entity_poly.entity_id
_entity_poly.type
_entity_poly.pdbx_seq_one_letter_code
_entity_poly.pdbx_strand_id
1 'polypeptide(L)'
;QVLDLPVVNAGEGEVRVRVHAAAINPTDILSRSGARKRPMGKTDTYANKQPVDGPPYVPGMDVAGVVDQVGDNVNTGVKIGDSVVAMVVPMGSHGGYREQIVLKANAVVPAPSSSNHIEACTLPMNALTARLSLDLLNLKAGQTLAVTGAAGAYGGYIVQLAKTEGLQVIADASDKDRELVLSLGADIVLPRGNQIAKSIRERFPNG
;
A
#
# COMPACT_ATOMS: atom_id res chain seq x y z
N GLN A 1 16.69 16.41 1.45
CA GLN A 1 17.65 16.62 2.54
C GLN A 1 17.49 15.48 3.53
N VAL A 2 18.59 14.91 4.02
CA VAL A 2 18.62 13.99 5.15
C VAL A 2 18.68 14.82 6.42
N LEU A 3 17.92 14.45 7.45
CA LEU A 3 17.82 15.16 8.72
C LEU A 3 18.03 14.19 9.87
N ASP A 4 18.73 14.63 10.90
CA ASP A 4 18.80 13.92 12.17
C ASP A 4 17.60 14.32 13.02
N LEU A 5 16.79 13.33 13.39
CA LEU A 5 15.64 13.50 14.27
C LEU A 5 15.86 12.69 15.56
N PRO A 6 15.30 13.15 16.69
CA PRO A 6 15.38 12.38 17.93
C PRO A 6 14.80 10.98 17.77
N VAL A 7 15.46 9.98 18.35
CA VAL A 7 14.93 8.62 18.45
C VAL A 7 13.76 8.62 19.42
N VAL A 8 12.62 8.09 18.96
CA VAL A 8 11.40 7.97 19.76
C VAL A 8 11.30 6.55 20.31
N ASN A 9 10.98 6.40 21.57
CA ASN A 9 10.73 5.11 22.20
C ASN A 9 9.27 4.69 22.01
N ALA A 10 9.06 3.38 21.90
CA ALA A 10 7.72 2.80 21.88
C ALA A 10 7.03 3.01 23.24
N GLY A 11 5.84 3.59 23.21
CA GLY A 11 4.97 3.74 24.36
C GLY A 11 4.00 2.58 24.51
N GLU A 12 2.96 2.78 25.33
CA GLU A 12 1.92 1.78 25.56
C GLU A 12 1.18 1.38 24.28
N GLY A 13 1.08 0.07 24.02
CA GLY A 13 0.44 -0.49 22.82
C GLY A 13 1.21 -0.23 21.52
N GLU A 14 2.48 0.17 21.61
CA GLU A 14 3.31 0.52 20.45
C GLU A 14 4.52 -0.40 20.33
N VAL A 15 5.03 -0.47 19.11
CA VAL A 15 6.32 -1.10 18.80
C VAL A 15 7.18 -0.12 18.02
N ARG A 16 8.51 -0.23 18.18
CA ARG A 16 9.46 0.46 17.33
C ARG A 16 10.05 -0.53 16.34
N VAL A 17 10.04 -0.13 15.08
CA VAL A 17 10.60 -0.91 13.97
C VAL A 17 11.86 -0.21 13.47
N ARG A 18 12.98 -0.92 13.43
CA ARG A 18 14.16 -0.52 12.69
C ARG A 18 13.89 -0.82 11.22
N VAL A 19 13.75 0.24 10.43
CA VAL A 19 13.39 0.16 9.01
C VAL A 19 14.58 -0.30 8.19
N HIS A 20 14.40 -1.34 7.40
CA HIS A 20 15.39 -1.87 6.47
C HIS A 20 15.08 -1.49 5.03
N ALA A 21 13.79 -1.33 4.71
CA ALA A 21 13.32 -0.92 3.39
C ALA A 21 11.99 -0.17 3.47
N ALA A 22 11.78 0.76 2.55
CA ALA A 22 10.54 1.50 2.35
C ALA A 22 10.27 1.65 0.85
N ALA A 23 9.05 1.37 0.42
CA ALA A 23 8.67 1.51 -0.99
C ALA A 23 8.47 2.98 -1.38
N ILE A 24 8.69 3.29 -2.66
CA ILE A 24 8.39 4.61 -3.22
C ILE A 24 7.06 4.54 -3.96
N ASN A 25 6.06 5.23 -3.44
CA ASN A 25 4.74 5.31 -4.03
C ASN A 25 4.52 6.67 -4.75
N PRO A 26 3.61 6.76 -5.73
CA PRO A 26 3.26 8.04 -6.37
C PRO A 26 2.88 9.14 -5.36
N THR A 27 2.24 8.77 -4.26
CA THR A 27 1.86 9.68 -3.18
C THR A 27 3.07 10.30 -2.48
N ASP A 28 4.16 9.56 -2.33
CA ASP A 28 5.41 10.07 -1.73
C ASP A 28 6.05 11.11 -2.64
N ILE A 29 6.02 10.89 -3.97
CA ILE A 29 6.49 11.83 -4.97
C ILE A 29 5.68 13.12 -4.93
N LEU A 30 4.34 13.02 -4.84
CA LEU A 30 3.44 14.16 -4.72
C LEU A 30 3.66 14.93 -3.41
N SER A 31 3.90 14.23 -2.32
CA SER A 31 4.22 14.85 -1.01
C SER A 31 5.54 15.62 -1.08
N ARG A 32 6.58 15.00 -1.64
CA ARG A 32 7.90 15.63 -1.81
C ARG A 32 7.87 16.85 -2.72
N SER A 33 7.11 16.82 -3.81
CA SER A 33 7.00 17.95 -4.75
C SER A 33 6.14 19.10 -4.22
N GLY A 34 5.45 18.90 -3.09
CA GLY A 34 4.48 19.87 -2.55
C GLY A 34 3.17 19.94 -3.34
N ALA A 35 2.95 19.08 -4.31
CA ALA A 35 1.70 19.01 -5.08
C ALA A 35 0.50 18.59 -4.21
N ARG A 36 0.76 17.99 -3.05
CA ARG A 36 -0.26 17.60 -2.06
C ARG A 36 -0.66 18.72 -1.09
N LYS A 37 -0.31 19.97 -1.36
CA LYS A 37 -0.66 21.15 -0.55
C LYS A 37 -2.16 21.50 -0.52
N ARG A 38 -3.04 20.69 -1.11
CA ARG A 38 -4.47 20.84 -0.84
C ARG A 38 -4.75 20.35 0.57
N PRO A 39 -5.38 21.18 1.43
CA PRO A 39 -5.92 20.67 2.69
C PRO A 39 -6.79 19.47 2.34
N MET A 40 -6.44 18.30 2.85
CA MET A 40 -7.39 17.19 2.85
C MET A 40 -8.62 17.74 3.57
N GLY A 41 -9.78 17.67 2.92
CA GLY A 41 -10.98 18.35 3.36
C GLY A 41 -11.32 18.03 4.82
N LYS A 42 -12.12 18.88 5.45
CA LYS A 42 -12.57 18.80 6.87
C LYS A 42 -13.20 17.47 7.32
N THR A 43 -13.30 16.49 6.42
CA THR A 43 -13.82 15.13 6.66
C THR A 43 -12.74 14.10 6.91
N ASP A 44 -11.46 14.49 6.93
CA ASP A 44 -10.37 13.56 7.20
C ASP A 44 -10.27 13.27 8.70
N THR A 45 -10.86 12.15 9.10
CA THR A 45 -10.89 11.69 10.50
C THR A 45 -9.49 11.40 11.05
N TYR A 46 -8.49 11.28 10.21
CA TYR A 46 -7.08 11.14 10.61
C TYR A 46 -6.39 12.48 10.84
N ALA A 47 -6.75 13.52 10.10
CA ALA A 47 -6.18 14.86 10.29
C ALA A 47 -6.59 15.52 11.63
N ASN A 48 -7.67 15.06 12.25
CA ASN A 48 -8.19 15.66 13.48
C ASN A 48 -7.52 15.18 14.78
N LYS A 49 -6.61 14.20 14.71
CA LYS A 49 -6.04 13.61 15.93
C LYS A 49 -4.64 14.10 16.30
N GLN A 50 -3.92 14.73 15.38
CA GLN A 50 -2.66 15.42 15.68
C GLN A 50 -2.48 16.60 14.73
N PRO A 51 -2.47 17.85 15.20
CA PRO A 51 -1.96 18.94 14.42
C PRO A 51 -0.44 18.76 14.29
N VAL A 52 -0.01 18.14 13.20
CA VAL A 52 1.40 18.09 12.86
C VAL A 52 1.66 19.23 11.89
N ASP A 53 1.46 20.44 12.38
CA ASP A 53 1.78 21.63 11.64
C ASP A 53 3.27 21.87 11.68
N GLY A 54 3.88 21.88 10.53
CA GLY A 54 5.25 22.30 10.34
C GLY A 54 6.23 21.22 9.89
N PRO A 55 7.34 21.66 9.27
CA PRO A 55 8.46 20.81 8.88
C PRO A 55 9.19 20.21 10.10
N PRO A 56 9.91 19.08 9.91
CA PRO A 56 10.10 18.42 8.63
C PRO A 56 8.95 17.48 8.26
N TYR A 57 8.64 17.41 6.94
CA TYR A 57 7.70 16.44 6.41
C TYR A 57 8.48 15.20 5.95
N VAL A 58 8.21 14.06 6.58
CA VAL A 58 8.83 12.77 6.23
C VAL A 58 7.82 11.94 5.44
N PRO A 59 8.06 11.65 4.15
CA PRO A 59 7.21 10.76 3.37
C PRO A 59 7.46 9.28 3.72
N GLY A 60 6.82 8.38 2.98
CA GLY A 60 6.95 6.93 3.12
C GLY A 60 5.68 6.31 3.69
N MET A 61 4.95 5.58 2.82
CA MET A 61 3.70 4.92 3.18
C MET A 61 3.87 3.44 3.52
N ASP A 62 5.04 2.88 3.27
CA ASP A 62 5.36 1.48 3.51
C ASP A 62 6.67 1.34 4.25
N VAL A 63 6.73 0.40 5.16
CA VAL A 63 7.97 -0.02 5.80
C VAL A 63 8.07 -1.53 5.92
N ALA A 64 9.28 -2.04 5.79
CA ALA A 64 9.66 -3.39 6.22
C ALA A 64 10.93 -3.29 7.07
N GLY A 65 11.01 -4.08 8.11
CA GLY A 65 12.16 -4.04 9.02
C GLY A 65 12.02 -5.02 10.16
N VAL A 66 12.75 -4.75 11.23
CA VAL A 66 12.80 -5.60 12.41
C VAL A 66 12.34 -4.82 13.64
N VAL A 67 11.49 -5.43 14.44
CA VAL A 67 11.08 -4.87 15.73
C VAL A 67 12.28 -4.80 16.66
N ASP A 68 12.64 -3.61 17.11
CA ASP A 68 13.76 -3.39 18.03
C ASP A 68 13.34 -2.94 19.44
N GLN A 69 12.06 -2.55 19.59
CA GLN A 69 11.47 -2.24 20.90
C GLN A 69 9.98 -2.57 20.91
N VAL A 70 9.49 -3.08 22.04
CA VAL A 70 8.09 -3.33 22.33
C VAL A 70 7.72 -2.54 23.58
N GLY A 71 6.69 -1.73 23.49
CA GLY A 71 6.17 -0.97 24.63
C GLY A 71 5.27 -1.79 25.54
N ASP A 72 4.74 -1.14 26.57
CA ASP A 72 3.85 -1.80 27.53
C ASP A 72 2.50 -2.16 26.90
N ASN A 73 1.82 -3.17 27.47
CA ASN A 73 0.46 -3.59 27.07
C ASN A 73 0.28 -3.97 25.60
N VAL A 74 1.34 -4.46 24.92
CA VAL A 74 1.28 -5.03 23.58
C VAL A 74 0.79 -6.46 23.63
N ASN A 75 -0.39 -6.75 23.05
CA ASN A 75 -1.05 -8.05 23.08
C ASN A 75 -1.16 -8.70 21.68
N THR A 76 -0.42 -8.24 20.69
CA THR A 76 -0.48 -8.73 19.30
C THR A 76 0.41 -9.93 19.02
N GLY A 77 1.20 -10.38 20.00
CA GLY A 77 2.18 -11.45 19.85
C GLY A 77 3.49 -11.05 19.16
N VAL A 78 3.60 -9.79 18.70
CA VAL A 78 4.83 -9.23 18.11
C VAL A 78 5.94 -9.16 19.17
N LYS A 79 7.16 -9.55 18.79
CA LYS A 79 8.34 -9.61 19.67
C LYS A 79 9.52 -8.87 19.08
N ILE A 80 10.46 -8.48 19.93
CA ILE A 80 11.76 -7.98 19.50
C ILE A 80 12.46 -9.04 18.65
N GLY A 81 12.98 -8.61 17.50
CA GLY A 81 13.61 -9.48 16.51
C GLY A 81 12.68 -9.95 15.39
N ASP A 82 11.38 -9.77 15.50
CA ASP A 82 10.44 -10.16 14.45
C ASP A 82 10.64 -9.30 13.19
N SER A 83 10.68 -9.98 12.05
CA SER A 83 10.63 -9.34 10.72
C SER A 83 9.20 -8.95 10.39
N VAL A 84 8.97 -7.68 10.11
CA VAL A 84 7.63 -7.11 10.00
C VAL A 84 7.47 -6.17 8.83
N VAL A 85 6.22 -5.96 8.43
CA VAL A 85 5.80 -4.90 7.50
C VAL A 85 4.66 -4.09 8.10
N ALA A 86 4.56 -2.84 7.68
CA ALA A 86 3.46 -1.97 8.07
C ALA A 86 3.14 -0.93 6.99
N MET A 87 1.86 -0.59 6.87
CA MET A 87 1.44 0.62 6.18
C MET A 87 1.55 1.80 7.14
N VAL A 88 2.12 2.89 6.65
CA VAL A 88 2.28 4.15 7.37
C VAL A 88 1.45 5.23 6.71
N VAL A 89 0.68 5.98 7.49
CA VAL A 89 0.04 7.21 7.00
C VAL A 89 0.97 8.38 7.35
N PRO A 90 1.70 8.93 6.37
CA PRO A 90 2.69 9.97 6.67
C PRO A 90 1.99 11.27 7.07
N MET A 91 2.33 11.77 8.25
CA MET A 91 1.81 13.02 8.82
C MET A 91 2.96 13.79 9.48
N GLY A 92 3.24 15.01 9.02
CA GLY A 92 4.36 15.79 9.53
C GLY A 92 5.69 15.01 9.45
N SER A 93 6.34 14.83 10.59
CA SER A 93 7.58 14.06 10.66
C SER A 93 7.37 12.54 10.76
N HIS A 94 6.13 12.04 10.80
CA HIS A 94 5.84 10.62 10.92
C HIS A 94 5.59 9.99 9.55
N GLY A 95 6.64 9.48 8.92
CA GLY A 95 6.60 8.74 7.65
C GLY A 95 7.68 7.67 7.61
N GLY A 96 7.57 6.74 6.67
CA GLY A 96 8.40 5.53 6.58
C GLY A 96 9.85 5.76 6.14
N TYR A 97 10.19 6.93 5.56
CA TYR A 97 11.57 7.21 5.10
C TYR A 97 12.45 7.65 6.27
N ARG A 98 12.73 6.72 7.15
CA ARG A 98 13.52 6.92 8.37
C ARG A 98 14.14 5.61 8.85
N GLU A 99 15.16 5.71 9.71
CA GLU A 99 15.83 4.54 10.24
C GLU A 99 15.00 3.77 11.27
N GLN A 100 14.20 4.48 12.06
CA GLN A 100 13.35 3.87 13.09
C GLN A 100 11.99 4.57 13.11
N ILE A 101 10.92 3.79 13.23
CA ILE A 101 9.55 4.29 13.33
C ILE A 101 8.83 3.62 14.49
N VAL A 102 8.06 4.41 15.24
CA VAL A 102 7.14 3.89 16.26
C VAL A 102 5.74 3.78 15.65
N LEU A 103 5.14 2.63 15.80
CA LEU A 103 3.83 2.30 15.24
C LEU A 103 2.96 1.64 16.32
N LYS A 104 1.65 1.72 16.15
CA LYS A 104 0.73 0.90 16.95
C LYS A 104 0.98 -0.58 16.65
N ALA A 105 1.08 -1.40 17.69
CA ALA A 105 1.41 -2.83 17.53
C ALA A 105 0.41 -3.59 16.65
N ASN A 106 -0.87 -3.18 16.62
CA ASN A 106 -1.90 -3.77 15.76
C ASN A 106 -1.84 -3.31 14.30
N ALA A 107 -1.02 -2.31 13.96
CA ALA A 107 -0.76 -1.87 12.58
C ALA A 107 0.46 -2.56 11.96
N VAL A 108 1.13 -3.42 12.72
CA VAL A 108 2.33 -4.13 12.30
C VAL A 108 1.99 -5.62 12.14
N VAL A 109 2.40 -6.21 11.03
CA VAL A 109 2.18 -7.63 10.75
C VAL A 109 3.49 -8.33 10.37
N PRO A 110 3.61 -9.64 10.61
CA PRO A 110 4.78 -10.40 10.17
C PRO A 110 5.03 -10.22 8.67
N ALA A 111 6.28 -10.00 8.29
CA ALA A 111 6.70 -10.04 6.90
C ALA A 111 6.57 -11.48 6.34
N PRO A 112 6.26 -11.66 5.05
CA PRO A 112 6.25 -13.00 4.45
C PRO A 112 7.61 -13.68 4.62
N SER A 113 7.63 -14.91 5.10
CA SER A 113 8.86 -15.65 5.40
C SER A 113 9.72 -15.96 4.18
N SER A 114 9.13 -15.94 2.99
CA SER A 114 9.80 -16.18 1.71
C SER A 114 10.39 -14.94 1.05
N SER A 115 10.21 -13.74 1.65
CA SER A 115 10.66 -12.47 1.08
C SER A 115 11.72 -11.80 1.95
N ASN A 116 12.61 -11.06 1.31
CA ASN A 116 13.48 -10.11 2.00
C ASN A 116 12.73 -8.80 2.27
N HIS A 117 13.32 -7.88 3.07
CA HIS A 117 12.66 -6.61 3.42
C HIS A 117 12.41 -5.69 2.21
N ILE A 118 13.26 -5.76 1.15
CA ILE A 118 13.09 -4.97 -0.06
C ILE A 118 11.83 -5.39 -0.82
N GLU A 119 11.58 -6.68 -0.91
CA GLU A 119 10.36 -7.23 -1.51
C GLU A 119 9.16 -6.98 -0.59
N ALA A 120 9.30 -7.29 0.69
CA ALA A 120 8.21 -7.17 1.66
C ALA A 120 7.66 -5.75 1.80
N CYS A 121 8.50 -4.70 1.71
CA CYS A 121 8.05 -3.32 1.84
C CYS A 121 7.14 -2.86 0.68
N THR A 122 7.08 -3.60 -0.43
CA THR A 122 6.19 -3.25 -1.56
C THR A 122 4.73 -3.67 -1.34
N LEU A 123 4.48 -4.52 -0.33
CA LEU A 123 3.17 -5.10 -0.07
C LEU A 123 2.17 -4.14 0.60
N PRO A 124 2.50 -3.45 1.72
CA PRO A 124 1.47 -2.93 2.62
C PRO A 124 0.48 -2.00 1.94
N MET A 125 0.91 -0.92 1.33
CA MET A 125 0.02 0.08 0.75
C MET A 125 -0.76 -0.46 -0.45
N ASN A 126 -0.07 -1.10 -1.39
CA ASN A 126 -0.69 -1.54 -2.64
C ASN A 126 -1.59 -2.76 -2.43
N ALA A 127 -1.16 -3.76 -1.64
CA ALA A 127 -1.97 -4.96 -1.40
C ALA A 127 -3.19 -4.66 -0.52
N LEU A 128 -3.06 -3.82 0.52
CA LEU A 128 -4.21 -3.36 1.32
C LEU A 128 -5.19 -2.54 0.48
N THR A 129 -4.70 -1.66 -0.39
CA THR A 129 -5.57 -0.90 -1.29
C THR A 129 -6.32 -1.82 -2.25
N ALA A 130 -5.66 -2.83 -2.81
CA ALA A 130 -6.31 -3.82 -3.66
C ALA A 130 -7.36 -4.63 -2.89
N ARG A 131 -7.05 -5.08 -1.66
CA ARG A 131 -8.00 -5.79 -0.80
C ARG A 131 -9.23 -4.95 -0.49
N LEU A 132 -9.03 -3.73 -0.01
CA LEU A 132 -10.11 -2.80 0.30
C LEU A 132 -10.98 -2.48 -0.93
N SER A 133 -10.38 -2.38 -2.11
CA SER A 133 -11.12 -2.16 -3.35
C SER A 133 -12.06 -3.33 -3.67
N LEU A 134 -11.58 -4.58 -3.53
CA LEU A 134 -12.41 -5.76 -3.74
C LEU A 134 -13.52 -5.88 -2.69
N ASP A 135 -13.22 -5.58 -1.43
CA ASP A 135 -14.22 -5.56 -0.35
C ASP A 135 -15.34 -4.55 -0.63
N LEU A 136 -14.99 -3.35 -1.10
CA LEU A 136 -15.95 -2.30 -1.45
C LEU A 136 -16.82 -2.69 -2.66
N LEU A 137 -16.25 -3.34 -3.66
CA LEU A 137 -16.98 -3.82 -4.83
C LEU A 137 -17.91 -4.98 -4.49
N ASN A 138 -17.58 -5.78 -3.49
CA ASN A 138 -18.35 -6.91 -2.99
C ASN A 138 -18.85 -7.86 -4.12
N LEU A 139 -17.99 -8.10 -5.11
CA LEU A 139 -18.29 -8.98 -6.23
C LEU A 139 -18.33 -10.45 -5.77
N LYS A 140 -19.09 -11.26 -6.50
CA LYS A 140 -19.23 -12.69 -6.24
C LYS A 140 -18.46 -13.50 -7.29
N ALA A 141 -18.02 -14.69 -6.92
CA ALA A 141 -17.37 -15.61 -7.85
C ALA A 141 -18.18 -15.74 -9.16
N GLY A 142 -17.49 -15.74 -10.29
CA GLY A 142 -18.09 -15.75 -11.62
C GLY A 142 -18.45 -14.36 -12.18
N GLN A 143 -18.46 -13.31 -11.36
CA GLN A 143 -18.64 -11.94 -11.88
C GLN A 143 -17.36 -11.41 -12.51
N THR A 144 -17.52 -10.37 -13.33
CA THR A 144 -16.42 -9.78 -14.10
C THR A 144 -15.93 -8.48 -13.46
N LEU A 145 -14.62 -8.36 -13.29
CA LEU A 145 -13.92 -7.16 -12.85
C LEU A 145 -13.06 -6.60 -13.98
N ALA A 146 -13.21 -5.32 -14.27
CA ALA A 146 -12.30 -4.61 -15.17
C ALA A 146 -11.22 -3.84 -14.38
N VAL A 147 -9.95 -4.09 -14.70
CA VAL A 147 -8.78 -3.48 -14.03
C VAL A 147 -7.99 -2.65 -15.04
N THR A 148 -7.95 -1.34 -14.85
CA THR A 148 -7.09 -0.45 -15.63
C THR A 148 -5.76 -0.20 -14.91
N GLY A 149 -4.67 -0.07 -15.68
CA GLY A 149 -3.33 0.01 -15.11
C GLY A 149 -2.84 -1.30 -14.50
N ALA A 150 -3.28 -2.44 -15.05
CA ALA A 150 -3.04 -3.77 -14.51
C ALA A 150 -1.56 -4.16 -14.40
N ALA A 151 -0.68 -3.59 -15.23
CA ALA A 151 0.78 -3.80 -15.13
C ALA A 151 1.46 -2.99 -14.01
N GLY A 152 0.74 -2.10 -13.33
CA GLY A 152 1.24 -1.38 -12.17
C GLY A 152 1.16 -2.20 -10.88
N ALA A 153 1.84 -1.76 -9.82
CA ALA A 153 1.88 -2.49 -8.55
C ALA A 153 0.46 -2.75 -7.98
N TYR A 154 -0.36 -1.72 -7.82
CA TYR A 154 -1.76 -1.88 -7.39
C TYR A 154 -2.56 -2.78 -8.33
N GLY A 155 -2.47 -2.53 -9.66
CA GLY A 155 -3.21 -3.30 -10.65
C GLY A 155 -2.83 -4.78 -10.64
N GLY A 156 -1.54 -5.09 -10.49
CA GLY A 156 -1.06 -6.46 -10.39
C GLY A 156 -1.57 -7.19 -9.14
N TYR A 157 -1.65 -6.51 -8.00
CA TYR A 157 -2.23 -7.11 -6.79
C TYR A 157 -3.72 -7.36 -6.92
N ILE A 158 -4.50 -6.40 -7.46
CA ILE A 158 -5.95 -6.58 -7.59
C ILE A 158 -6.30 -7.68 -8.60
N VAL A 159 -5.54 -7.83 -9.70
CA VAL A 159 -5.72 -8.95 -10.65
C VAL A 159 -5.56 -10.29 -9.93
N GLN A 160 -4.45 -10.49 -9.22
CA GLN A 160 -4.17 -11.74 -8.52
C GLN A 160 -5.22 -12.03 -7.44
N LEU A 161 -5.55 -11.07 -6.59
CA LEU A 161 -6.57 -11.24 -5.55
C LEU A 161 -7.95 -11.54 -6.14
N ALA A 162 -8.35 -10.85 -7.21
CA ALA A 162 -9.62 -11.11 -7.89
C ALA A 162 -9.69 -12.55 -8.41
N LYS A 163 -8.58 -13.09 -8.93
CA LYS A 163 -8.53 -14.49 -9.38
C LYS A 163 -8.68 -15.48 -8.24
N THR A 164 -8.11 -15.20 -7.05
CA THR A 164 -8.30 -16.08 -5.87
C THR A 164 -9.75 -16.10 -5.38
N GLU A 165 -10.53 -15.05 -5.69
CA GLU A 165 -11.96 -14.95 -5.38
C GLU A 165 -12.87 -15.50 -6.49
N GLY A 166 -12.29 -16.09 -7.54
CA GLY A 166 -13.02 -16.70 -8.65
C GLY A 166 -13.67 -15.68 -9.60
N LEU A 167 -13.17 -14.44 -9.64
CA LEU A 167 -13.64 -13.43 -10.57
C LEU A 167 -13.07 -13.64 -11.97
N GLN A 168 -13.83 -13.23 -13.00
CA GLN A 168 -13.29 -13.01 -14.33
C GLN A 168 -12.64 -11.65 -14.40
N VAL A 169 -11.40 -11.57 -14.89
CA VAL A 169 -10.63 -10.33 -14.93
C VAL A 169 -10.36 -9.89 -16.36
N ILE A 170 -10.86 -8.68 -16.68
CA ILE A 170 -10.51 -7.94 -17.89
C ILE A 170 -9.49 -6.89 -17.48
N ALA A 171 -8.34 -6.85 -18.14
CA ALA A 171 -7.26 -5.91 -17.82
C ALA A 171 -6.85 -5.10 -19.05
N ASP A 172 -6.25 -3.93 -18.84
CA ASP A 172 -5.55 -3.23 -19.90
C ASP A 172 -4.03 -3.41 -19.77
N ALA A 173 -3.35 -3.46 -20.90
CA ALA A 173 -1.89 -3.42 -20.92
C ALA A 173 -1.38 -2.77 -22.21
N SER A 174 -0.16 -2.20 -22.15
CA SER A 174 0.64 -1.95 -23.35
C SER A 174 1.15 -3.27 -23.91
N ASP A 175 1.52 -3.29 -25.17
CA ASP A 175 2.01 -4.52 -25.84
C ASP A 175 3.17 -5.18 -25.07
N LYS A 176 4.11 -4.37 -24.56
CA LYS A 176 5.27 -4.86 -23.79
C LYS A 176 4.90 -5.49 -22.44
N ASP A 177 3.76 -5.11 -21.85
CA ASP A 177 3.33 -5.56 -20.55
C ASP A 177 2.25 -6.64 -20.62
N ARG A 178 1.83 -7.01 -21.83
CA ARG A 178 0.74 -7.97 -22.05
C ARG A 178 0.99 -9.31 -21.39
N GLU A 179 2.17 -9.87 -21.63
CA GLU A 179 2.57 -11.18 -21.08
C GLU A 179 2.62 -11.15 -19.54
N LEU A 180 3.12 -10.07 -18.96
CA LEU A 180 3.11 -9.87 -17.51
C LEU A 180 1.67 -9.92 -16.96
N VAL A 181 0.74 -9.16 -17.56
CA VAL A 181 -0.62 -9.08 -17.07
C VAL A 181 -1.37 -10.41 -17.23
N LEU A 182 -1.11 -11.16 -18.31
CA LEU A 182 -1.61 -12.53 -18.47
C LEU A 182 -1.03 -13.46 -17.39
N SER A 183 0.26 -13.38 -17.10
CA SER A 183 0.90 -14.22 -16.07
C SER A 183 0.38 -13.95 -14.65
N LEU A 184 -0.13 -12.74 -14.39
CA LEU A 184 -0.80 -12.38 -13.13
C LEU A 184 -2.21 -12.96 -13.02
N GLY A 185 -2.76 -13.53 -14.11
CA GLY A 185 -4.03 -14.24 -14.12
C GLY A 185 -5.19 -13.51 -14.81
N ALA A 186 -4.94 -12.40 -15.53
CA ALA A 186 -6.00 -11.75 -16.30
C ALA A 186 -6.54 -12.70 -17.38
N ASP A 187 -7.88 -12.83 -17.48
CA ASP A 187 -8.52 -13.68 -18.48
C ASP A 187 -8.54 -13.02 -19.86
N ILE A 188 -8.69 -11.71 -19.88
CA ILE A 188 -8.72 -10.90 -21.11
C ILE A 188 -7.83 -9.68 -20.94
N VAL A 189 -6.90 -9.49 -21.88
CA VAL A 189 -6.06 -8.28 -21.91
C VAL A 189 -6.40 -7.48 -23.15
N LEU A 190 -6.86 -6.24 -22.94
CA LEU A 190 -7.19 -5.27 -23.97
C LEU A 190 -6.05 -4.25 -24.14
N PRO A 191 -5.91 -3.66 -25.33
CA PRO A 191 -4.95 -2.58 -25.54
C PRO A 191 -5.22 -1.39 -24.62
N ARG A 192 -4.19 -0.87 -23.99
CA ARG A 192 -4.26 0.34 -23.17
C ARG A 192 -4.53 1.56 -24.03
N GLY A 193 -5.44 2.43 -23.57
CA GLY A 193 -5.73 3.68 -24.26
C GLY A 193 -7.09 4.28 -23.90
N ASN A 194 -7.41 5.40 -24.54
CA ASN A 194 -8.63 6.15 -24.27
C ASN A 194 -9.94 5.43 -24.65
N GLN A 195 -9.84 4.35 -25.42
CA GLN A 195 -11.01 3.55 -25.88
C GLN A 195 -11.29 2.34 -24.99
N ILE A 196 -10.53 2.15 -23.90
CA ILE A 196 -10.64 0.94 -23.07
C ILE A 196 -12.07 0.73 -22.54
N ALA A 197 -12.72 1.79 -22.06
CA ALA A 197 -14.11 1.69 -21.57
C ALA A 197 -15.09 1.25 -22.66
N LYS A 198 -14.91 1.76 -23.89
CA LYS A 198 -15.73 1.36 -25.04
C LYS A 198 -15.49 -0.12 -25.37
N SER A 199 -14.24 -0.54 -25.48
CA SER A 199 -13.86 -1.92 -25.79
C SER A 199 -14.37 -2.92 -24.73
N ILE A 200 -14.43 -2.53 -23.46
CA ILE A 200 -15.03 -3.34 -22.39
C ILE A 200 -16.54 -3.45 -22.61
N ARG A 201 -17.25 -2.33 -22.84
CA ARG A 201 -18.71 -2.33 -23.03
C ARG A 201 -19.17 -3.08 -24.27
N GLU A 202 -18.40 -3.05 -25.36
CA GLU A 202 -18.70 -3.82 -26.57
C GLU A 202 -18.68 -5.34 -26.32
N ARG A 203 -17.83 -5.81 -25.41
CA ARG A 203 -17.71 -7.23 -25.03
C ARG A 203 -18.68 -7.62 -23.91
N PHE A 204 -18.98 -6.69 -23.02
CA PHE A 204 -19.81 -6.88 -21.84
C PHE A 204 -20.86 -5.77 -21.76
N PRO A 205 -21.86 -5.79 -22.64
CA PRO A 205 -22.86 -4.71 -22.77
C PRO A 205 -23.77 -4.55 -21.54
N ASN A 206 -23.89 -5.61 -20.76
CA ASN A 206 -24.73 -5.64 -19.55
C ASN A 206 -24.00 -5.30 -18.25
N GLY A 207 -22.74 -4.89 -18.32
CA GLY A 207 -21.91 -4.51 -17.17
C GLY A 207 -20.84 -5.51 -16.85
#